data_d16a07eb4c1e155bd6519b736de5356b
#
_entry.id   d16a07eb4c1e155bd6519b736de5356b
#
_cell.length_a   1.000
_cell.length_b   1.000
_cell.length_c   1.000
_cell.angle_alpha   90.00
_cell.angle_beta   90.00
_cell.angle_gamma   90.00
#
_symmetry.space_group_name_H-M   'P 1'
#
loop_
_entity.id
_entity.type
_entity.pdbx_description
1 polymer ?
#
loop_
_entity_poly.entity_id
_entity_poly.type
_entity_poly.pdbx_seq_one_letter_code
_entity_poly.pdbx_strand_id
1 'polypeptide(L)'
;MLLKKAPLFALLLCTILLSGCAAVAVGTATTGVAVIHDRRTAGTVIDDQTIELKALNILYGVDKIRINTHVNATCYNGVLLLTGEAPTEGLRSDISNRLRQITKVRQVHNEIILAAPSSLVARSSDSLITSKTKIALFKLNDIKDFDPTRVKVVSENGVVYLLGILRQHEVNPVIETVRRVGGVQRVVKLFEIIG
;
A
#
# COMPACT_ATOMS: atom_id res chain seq x y z
N MET A 1 7.04 -49.52 13.63
CA MET A 1 5.66 -49.04 13.45
C MET A 1 5.54 -47.51 13.37
N LEU A 2 6.63 -46.77 13.49
CA LEU A 2 6.70 -45.28 13.47
C LEU A 2 6.87 -44.67 12.07
N LEU A 3 7.46 -45.38 11.10
CA LEU A 3 7.77 -44.84 9.77
C LEU A 3 6.56 -44.67 8.83
N LYS A 4 5.42 -45.31 9.12
CA LYS A 4 4.19 -45.19 8.27
C LYS A 4 3.34 -43.95 8.55
N LYS A 5 3.60 -43.21 9.66
CA LYS A 5 2.82 -42.03 10.06
C LYS A 5 3.44 -40.69 9.61
N ALA A 6 4.68 -40.69 9.12
CA ALA A 6 5.39 -39.49 8.68
C ALA A 6 4.72 -38.78 7.49
N PRO A 7 4.22 -39.48 6.43
CA PRO A 7 3.58 -38.79 5.31
C PRO A 7 2.22 -38.18 5.70
N LEU A 8 1.51 -38.78 6.66
CA LEU A 8 0.23 -38.26 7.15
C LEU A 8 0.40 -36.98 7.96
N PHE A 9 1.48 -36.91 8.76
CA PHE A 9 1.83 -35.72 9.55
C PHE A 9 2.33 -34.59 8.66
N ALA A 10 3.11 -34.86 7.62
CA ALA A 10 3.56 -33.89 6.64
C ALA A 10 2.38 -33.35 5.80
N LEU A 11 1.42 -34.20 5.44
CA LEU A 11 0.22 -33.78 4.74
C LEU A 11 -0.68 -32.90 5.62
N LEU A 12 -0.84 -33.23 6.90
CA LEU A 12 -1.60 -32.42 7.87
C LEU A 12 -0.94 -31.06 8.12
N LEU A 13 0.39 -31.02 8.20
CA LEU A 13 1.14 -29.77 8.38
C LEU A 13 1.04 -28.87 7.12
N CYS A 14 1.04 -29.47 5.94
CA CYS A 14 0.88 -28.74 4.66
C CYS A 14 -0.52 -28.14 4.53
N THR A 15 -1.56 -28.83 4.98
CA THR A 15 -2.94 -28.29 4.96
C THR A 15 -3.14 -27.14 5.94
N ILE A 16 -2.46 -27.14 7.10
CA ILE A 16 -2.51 -26.02 8.06
C ILE A 16 -1.81 -24.78 7.51
N LEU A 17 -0.73 -24.96 6.74
CA LEU A 17 -0.01 -23.84 6.11
C LEU A 17 -0.76 -23.22 4.91
N LEU A 18 -1.61 -24.00 4.22
CA LEU A 18 -2.43 -23.49 3.12
C LEU A 18 -3.73 -22.80 3.60
N SER A 19 -4.19 -23.07 4.81
CA SER A 19 -5.41 -22.43 5.36
C SER A 19 -5.22 -20.96 5.74
N GLY A 20 -4.00 -20.43 5.74
CA GLY A 20 -3.71 -19.03 6.07
C GLY A 20 -4.36 -18.00 5.13
N CYS A 21 -4.74 -18.39 3.92
CA CYS A 21 -5.37 -17.46 2.96
C CYS A 21 -6.91 -17.46 3.02
N ALA A 22 -7.56 -18.44 3.66
CA ALA A 22 -9.02 -18.54 3.74
C ALA A 22 -9.63 -17.83 4.99
N ALA A 23 -8.81 -17.44 5.95
CA ALA A 23 -9.28 -16.85 7.21
C ALA A 23 -9.71 -15.37 7.11
N VAL A 24 -9.61 -14.75 5.92
CA VAL A 24 -10.01 -13.34 5.70
C VAL A 24 -11.52 -13.17 5.56
N ALA A 25 -12.27 -14.26 5.37
CA ALA A 25 -13.71 -14.17 5.07
C ALA A 25 -14.67 -14.22 6.28
N VAL A 26 -14.19 -14.48 7.51
CA VAL A 26 -15.08 -14.67 8.68
C VAL A 26 -14.57 -13.96 9.94
N GLY A 27 -13.85 -12.87 9.82
CA GLY A 27 -13.29 -12.14 10.97
C GLY A 27 -13.88 -10.76 11.18
N THR A 28 -15.18 -10.64 11.45
CA THR A 28 -15.82 -9.36 11.84
C THR A 28 -15.34 -8.80 13.20
N ALA A 29 -14.51 -9.54 13.94
CA ALA A 29 -14.05 -9.12 15.26
C ALA A 29 -12.68 -8.40 15.25
N THR A 30 -11.80 -8.65 14.24
CA THR A 30 -10.46 -8.06 14.20
C THR A 30 -10.39 -6.75 13.41
N THR A 31 -11.35 -6.50 12.52
CA THR A 31 -11.45 -5.23 11.78
C THR A 31 -11.88 -4.06 12.69
N GLY A 32 -12.62 -4.32 13.74
CA GLY A 32 -13.05 -3.29 14.69
C GLY A 32 -11.90 -2.62 15.47
N VAL A 33 -10.88 -3.38 15.84
CA VAL A 33 -9.75 -2.84 16.64
C VAL A 33 -8.82 -1.96 15.78
N ALA A 34 -8.60 -2.32 14.51
CA ALA A 34 -7.77 -1.52 13.60
C ALA A 34 -8.42 -0.16 13.27
N VAL A 35 -9.76 -0.09 13.25
CA VAL A 35 -10.50 1.15 12.95
C VAL A 35 -10.49 2.14 14.12
N ILE A 36 -10.35 1.67 15.37
CA ILE A 36 -10.34 2.56 16.55
C ILE A 36 -9.11 3.48 16.56
N HIS A 37 -7.99 3.04 16.01
CA HIS A 37 -6.74 3.81 15.95
C HIS A 37 -6.61 4.66 14.66
N ASP A 38 -7.40 4.39 13.64
CA ASP A 38 -7.41 5.15 12.40
C ASP A 38 -8.18 6.48 12.59
N ARG A 39 -7.65 7.56 12.03
CA ARG A 39 -8.32 8.87 12.04
C ARG A 39 -9.41 9.00 10.97
N ARG A 40 -9.50 8.02 10.07
CA ARG A 40 -10.61 7.91 9.12
C ARG A 40 -11.81 7.25 9.77
N THR A 41 -13.01 7.53 9.25
CA THR A 41 -14.19 6.75 9.61
C THR A 41 -14.14 5.36 8.99
N ALA A 42 -14.85 4.39 9.57
CA ALA A 42 -14.99 3.05 8.97
C ALA A 42 -15.55 3.12 7.53
N GLY A 43 -16.51 4.03 7.28
CA GLY A 43 -17.03 4.27 5.95
C GLY A 43 -15.97 4.74 4.95
N THR A 44 -15.10 5.65 5.37
CA THR A 44 -13.98 6.13 4.53
C THR A 44 -12.99 5.02 4.20
N VAL A 45 -12.68 4.14 5.16
CA VAL A 45 -11.80 2.98 4.91
C VAL A 45 -12.40 2.05 3.86
N ILE A 46 -13.71 1.76 3.94
CA ILE A 46 -14.43 0.94 2.95
C ILE A 46 -14.46 1.63 1.59
N ASP A 47 -14.66 2.95 1.56
CA ASP A 47 -14.65 3.74 0.33
C ASP A 47 -13.27 3.70 -0.34
N ASP A 48 -12.18 3.85 0.42
CA ASP A 48 -10.82 3.77 -0.09
C ASP A 48 -10.53 2.38 -0.71
N GLN A 49 -10.92 1.30 -0.04
CA GLN A 49 -10.81 -0.06 -0.59
C GLN A 49 -11.62 -0.24 -1.87
N THR A 50 -12.83 0.31 -1.90
CA THR A 50 -13.70 0.26 -3.10
C THR A 50 -13.06 1.01 -4.27
N ILE A 51 -12.43 2.16 -4.02
CA ILE A 51 -11.68 2.91 -5.03
C ILE A 51 -10.51 2.08 -5.56
N GLU A 52 -9.72 1.46 -4.68
CA GLU A 52 -8.59 0.60 -5.08
C GLU A 52 -9.06 -0.57 -5.95
N LEU A 53 -10.16 -1.25 -5.58
CA LEU A 53 -10.73 -2.35 -6.37
C LEU A 53 -11.20 -1.88 -7.76
N LYS A 54 -11.86 -0.73 -7.85
CA LYS A 54 -12.28 -0.16 -9.14
C LYS A 54 -11.08 0.24 -9.97
N ALA A 55 -10.03 0.81 -9.34
CA ALA A 55 -8.79 1.13 -10.02
C ALA A 55 -8.12 -0.12 -10.60
N LEU A 56 -8.01 -1.20 -9.83
CA LEU A 56 -7.51 -2.49 -10.31
C LEU A 56 -8.31 -3.01 -11.51
N ASN A 57 -9.63 -2.96 -11.45
CA ASN A 57 -10.48 -3.39 -12.58
C ASN A 57 -10.21 -2.57 -13.85
N ILE A 58 -9.97 -1.27 -13.74
CA ILE A 58 -9.62 -0.42 -14.88
C ILE A 58 -8.20 -0.76 -15.39
N LEU A 59 -7.22 -0.89 -14.50
CA LEU A 59 -5.82 -1.16 -14.87
C LEU A 59 -5.65 -2.52 -15.55
N TYR A 60 -6.35 -3.55 -15.08
CA TYR A 60 -6.27 -4.91 -15.60
C TYR A 60 -7.32 -5.22 -16.67
N GLY A 61 -8.44 -4.50 -16.71
CA GLY A 61 -9.52 -4.66 -17.67
C GLY A 61 -9.24 -4.04 -19.06
N VAL A 62 -8.26 -3.12 -19.15
CA VAL A 62 -7.86 -2.51 -20.42
C VAL A 62 -6.55 -3.11 -20.89
N ASP A 63 -6.61 -3.96 -21.94
CA ASP A 63 -5.45 -4.71 -22.46
C ASP A 63 -4.23 -3.83 -22.75
N LYS A 64 -4.45 -2.66 -23.36
CA LYS A 64 -3.37 -1.70 -23.64
C LYS A 64 -2.62 -1.24 -22.39
N ILE A 65 -3.33 -1.08 -21.27
CA ILE A 65 -2.74 -0.71 -19.98
C ILE A 65 -2.06 -1.93 -19.36
N ARG A 66 -2.81 -3.03 -19.19
CA ARG A 66 -2.35 -4.26 -18.53
C ARG A 66 -1.07 -4.84 -19.13
N ILE A 67 -0.95 -4.83 -20.48
CA ILE A 67 0.17 -5.46 -21.18
C ILE A 67 1.42 -4.55 -21.19
N ASN A 68 1.24 -3.23 -21.26
CA ASN A 68 2.34 -2.30 -21.52
C ASN A 68 2.80 -1.53 -20.28
N THR A 69 2.11 -1.63 -19.14
CA THR A 69 2.43 -0.83 -17.97
C THR A 69 2.56 -1.70 -16.72
N HIS A 70 3.27 -1.18 -15.73
CA HIS A 70 3.18 -1.66 -14.36
C HIS A 70 2.73 -0.50 -13.49
N VAL A 71 1.46 -0.44 -13.15
CA VAL A 71 0.88 0.65 -12.36
C VAL A 71 0.14 0.10 -11.16
N ASN A 72 0.44 0.66 -10.00
CA ASN A 72 -0.23 0.42 -8.74
C ASN A 72 -1.09 1.63 -8.37
N ALA A 73 -2.23 1.36 -7.76
CA ALA A 73 -3.15 2.38 -7.26
C ALA A 73 -3.38 2.16 -5.76
N THR A 74 -3.12 3.18 -4.96
CA THR A 74 -3.29 3.16 -3.51
C THR A 74 -4.14 4.34 -3.08
N CYS A 75 -5.22 4.09 -2.35
CA CYS A 75 -6.13 5.13 -1.86
C CYS A 75 -6.01 5.33 -0.35
N TYR A 76 -6.04 6.57 0.08
CA TYR A 76 -6.14 6.95 1.48
C TYR A 76 -6.95 8.25 1.62
N ASN A 77 -8.05 8.18 2.33
CA ASN A 77 -9.00 9.29 2.51
C ASN A 77 -9.44 9.95 1.20
N GLY A 78 -9.71 9.14 0.15
CA GLY A 78 -10.10 9.61 -1.19
C GLY A 78 -8.95 10.21 -2.02
N VAL A 79 -7.73 10.25 -1.49
CA VAL A 79 -6.52 10.62 -2.22
C VAL A 79 -5.94 9.37 -2.87
N LEU A 80 -5.95 9.32 -4.19
CA LEU A 80 -5.48 8.19 -4.99
C LEU A 80 -4.06 8.45 -5.49
N LEU A 81 -3.12 7.67 -5.00
CA LEU A 81 -1.73 7.65 -5.46
C LEU A 81 -1.58 6.60 -6.55
N LEU A 82 -0.99 7.00 -7.69
CA LEU A 82 -0.60 6.12 -8.79
C LEU A 82 0.92 6.05 -8.83
N THR A 83 1.48 4.84 -8.73
CA THR A 83 2.93 4.59 -8.83
C THR A 83 3.23 3.52 -9.87
N GLY A 84 4.48 3.42 -10.27
CA GLY A 84 4.94 2.43 -11.24
C GLY A 84 5.36 3.05 -12.57
N GLU A 85 5.27 2.30 -13.67
CA GLU A 85 5.82 2.67 -14.96
C GLU A 85 4.79 2.60 -16.08
N ALA A 86 4.89 3.59 -17.00
CA ALA A 86 4.23 3.59 -18.29
C ALA A 86 5.24 4.04 -19.38
N PRO A 87 5.29 3.38 -20.55
CA PRO A 87 6.30 3.67 -21.58
C PRO A 87 6.06 5.00 -22.30
N THR A 88 4.87 5.57 -22.21
CA THR A 88 4.52 6.80 -22.93
C THR A 88 3.67 7.73 -22.07
N GLU A 89 3.81 9.04 -22.32
CA GLU A 89 2.99 10.06 -21.67
C GLU A 89 1.48 9.88 -21.97
N GLY A 90 1.14 9.41 -23.17
CA GLY A 90 -0.25 9.13 -23.56
C GLY A 90 -0.88 8.05 -22.68
N LEU A 91 -0.15 6.96 -22.37
CA LEU A 91 -0.63 5.93 -21.44
C LEU A 91 -0.72 6.44 -20.01
N ARG A 92 0.31 7.17 -19.54
CA ARG A 92 0.32 7.79 -18.22
C ARG A 92 -0.90 8.69 -18.00
N SER A 93 -1.19 9.54 -18.97
CA SER A 93 -2.33 10.46 -18.94
C SER A 93 -3.67 9.73 -19.04
N ASP A 94 -3.81 8.72 -19.93
CA ASP A 94 -5.02 7.93 -20.09
C ASP A 94 -5.37 7.22 -18.77
N ILE A 95 -4.39 6.59 -18.11
CA ILE A 95 -4.56 5.95 -16.81
C ILE A 95 -5.07 6.95 -15.78
N SER A 96 -4.37 8.08 -15.63
CA SER A 96 -4.75 9.09 -14.64
C SER A 96 -6.16 9.65 -14.89
N ASN A 97 -6.53 9.90 -16.14
CA ASN A 97 -7.84 10.42 -16.50
C ASN A 97 -8.97 9.43 -16.20
N ARG A 98 -8.78 8.13 -16.50
CA ARG A 98 -9.75 7.08 -16.17
C ARG A 98 -9.94 6.93 -14.66
N LEU A 99 -8.84 6.90 -13.91
CA LEU A 99 -8.90 6.68 -12.47
C LEU A 99 -9.46 7.88 -11.71
N ARG A 100 -9.31 9.08 -12.25
CA ARG A 100 -9.93 10.31 -11.68
C ARG A 100 -11.46 10.28 -11.74
N GLN A 101 -12.05 9.50 -12.66
CA GLN A 101 -13.51 9.38 -12.79
C GLN A 101 -14.14 8.42 -11.77
N ILE A 102 -13.34 7.71 -10.97
CA ILE A 102 -13.85 6.82 -9.94
C ILE A 102 -14.56 7.65 -8.87
N THR A 103 -15.81 7.29 -8.60
CA THR A 103 -16.64 7.97 -7.58
C THR A 103 -15.92 8.00 -6.24
N LYS A 104 -15.96 9.13 -5.52
CA LYS A 104 -15.32 9.41 -4.23
C LYS A 104 -13.80 9.62 -4.29
N VAL A 105 -13.16 9.57 -5.46
CA VAL A 105 -11.79 10.06 -5.60
C VAL A 105 -11.82 11.59 -5.50
N ARG A 106 -11.13 12.12 -4.49
CA ARG A 106 -11.02 13.56 -4.23
C ARG A 106 -9.85 14.17 -4.99
N GLN A 107 -8.74 13.44 -5.06
CA GLN A 107 -7.50 13.88 -5.70
C GLN A 107 -6.72 12.69 -6.24
N VAL A 108 -6.02 12.89 -7.37
CA VAL A 108 -5.09 11.90 -7.95
C VAL A 108 -3.68 12.49 -7.94
N HIS A 109 -2.76 11.79 -7.27
CA HIS A 109 -1.33 12.02 -7.35
C HIS A 109 -0.73 11.02 -8.35
N ASN A 110 -0.35 11.52 -9.52
CA ASN A 110 0.22 10.71 -10.58
C ASN A 110 1.75 10.74 -10.50
N GLU A 111 2.31 9.73 -9.85
CA GLU A 111 3.76 9.50 -9.70
C GLU A 111 4.26 8.39 -10.64
N ILE A 112 3.48 8.04 -11.69
CA ILE A 112 3.90 7.08 -12.72
C ILE A 112 5.08 7.69 -13.49
N ILE A 113 6.19 6.96 -13.56
CA ILE A 113 7.37 7.38 -14.32
C ILE A 113 7.29 6.89 -15.78
N LEU A 114 7.95 7.63 -16.70
CA LEU A 114 8.05 7.23 -18.10
C LEU A 114 9.20 6.23 -18.25
N ALA A 115 8.86 4.94 -18.17
CA ALA A 115 9.81 3.83 -18.29
C ALA A 115 9.10 2.56 -18.77
N ALA A 116 9.88 1.58 -19.21
CA ALA A 116 9.38 0.22 -19.37
C ALA A 116 9.06 -0.38 -17.99
N PRO A 117 8.12 -1.35 -17.89
CA PRO A 117 7.76 -2.01 -16.64
C PRO A 117 8.99 -2.55 -15.88
N SER A 118 9.06 -2.30 -14.60
CA SER A 118 10.16 -2.71 -13.72
C SER A 118 10.28 -4.24 -13.60
N SER A 119 11.50 -4.71 -13.33
CA SER A 119 11.77 -6.13 -13.09
C SER A 119 11.20 -6.62 -11.76
N LEU A 120 10.99 -7.94 -11.63
CA LEU A 120 10.56 -8.56 -10.37
C LEU A 120 11.58 -8.33 -9.23
N VAL A 121 12.88 -8.23 -9.56
CA VAL A 121 13.94 -7.96 -8.58
C VAL A 121 13.79 -6.54 -8.00
N ALA A 122 13.53 -5.54 -8.83
CA ALA A 122 13.27 -4.16 -8.38
C ALA A 122 12.08 -4.12 -7.42
N ARG A 123 10.97 -4.76 -7.78
CA ARG A 123 9.76 -4.83 -6.96
C ARG A 123 9.98 -5.52 -5.61
N SER A 124 10.81 -6.57 -5.58
CA SER A 124 11.21 -7.23 -4.33
C SER A 124 11.98 -6.29 -3.42
N SER A 125 12.88 -5.46 -3.98
CA SER A 125 13.61 -4.43 -3.24
C SER A 125 12.66 -3.41 -2.61
N ASP A 126 11.67 -2.93 -3.34
CA ASP A 126 10.68 -1.98 -2.83
C ASP A 126 9.83 -2.58 -1.70
N SER A 127 9.49 -3.87 -1.78
CA SER A 127 8.81 -4.57 -0.69
C SER A 127 9.65 -4.60 0.59
N LEU A 128 10.98 -4.80 0.47
CA LEU A 128 11.90 -4.73 1.60
C LEU A 128 12.01 -3.31 2.18
N ILE A 129 12.05 -2.28 1.34
CA ILE A 129 12.06 -0.87 1.76
C ILE A 129 10.77 -0.55 2.53
N THR A 130 9.61 -0.97 2.02
CA THR A 130 8.31 -0.81 2.70
C THR A 130 8.33 -1.45 4.09
N SER A 131 8.82 -2.69 4.20
CA SER A 131 8.89 -3.41 5.47
C SER A 131 9.82 -2.72 6.47
N LYS A 132 11.03 -2.34 6.04
CA LYS A 132 11.99 -1.59 6.87
C LYS A 132 11.42 -0.25 7.33
N THR A 133 10.74 0.45 6.44
CA THR A 133 10.09 1.74 6.75
C THR A 133 9.02 1.58 7.82
N LYS A 134 8.13 0.59 7.68
CA LYS A 134 7.12 0.30 8.72
C LYS A 134 7.78 -0.03 10.05
N ILE A 135 8.79 -0.89 10.09
CA ILE A 135 9.53 -1.22 11.32
C ILE A 135 10.15 0.04 11.94
N ALA A 136 10.72 0.93 11.13
CA ALA A 136 11.31 2.17 11.63
C ALA A 136 10.25 3.10 12.24
N LEU A 137 9.07 3.20 11.65
CA LEU A 137 7.95 3.98 12.18
C LEU A 137 7.44 3.42 13.52
N PHE A 138 7.41 2.09 13.70
CA PHE A 138 7.02 1.47 14.96
C PHE A 138 7.99 1.77 16.12
N LYS A 139 9.19 2.30 15.84
CA LYS A 139 10.15 2.74 16.86
C LYS A 139 9.93 4.18 17.35
N LEU A 140 9.00 4.92 16.75
CA LEU A 140 8.66 6.29 17.13
C LEU A 140 7.69 6.30 18.33
N ASN A 141 8.12 5.75 19.46
CA ASN A 141 7.28 5.62 20.67
C ASN A 141 7.20 6.93 21.51
N ASP A 142 8.12 7.87 21.27
CA ASP A 142 8.23 9.08 22.08
C ASP A 142 7.34 10.24 21.59
N ILE A 143 6.66 10.04 20.45
CA ILE A 143 5.79 11.08 19.89
C ILE A 143 4.40 10.94 20.52
N LYS A 144 4.00 11.99 21.24
CA LYS A 144 2.70 12.02 21.89
C LYS A 144 1.56 11.77 20.91
N ASP A 145 0.68 10.81 21.24
CA ASP A 145 -0.52 10.44 20.48
C ASP A 145 -0.24 9.93 19.05
N PHE A 146 1.01 9.64 18.69
CA PHE A 146 1.35 9.06 17.40
C PHE A 146 1.10 7.55 17.39
N ASP A 147 0.45 7.09 16.32
CA ASP A 147 0.30 5.68 16.05
C ASP A 147 0.82 5.39 14.63
N PRO A 148 1.87 4.56 14.48
CA PRO A 148 2.49 4.26 13.19
C PRO A 148 1.52 3.61 12.18
N THR A 149 0.43 2.98 12.64
CA THR A 149 -0.59 2.39 11.77
C THR A 149 -1.39 3.42 10.97
N ARG A 150 -1.36 4.69 11.40
CA ARG A 150 -1.97 5.83 10.69
C ARG A 150 -1.19 6.27 9.46
N VAL A 151 0.02 5.72 9.25
CA VAL A 151 0.86 6.03 8.09
C VAL A 151 0.83 4.87 7.11
N LYS A 152 0.18 5.07 5.97
CA LYS A 152 0.23 4.12 4.85
C LYS A 152 1.51 4.35 4.07
N VAL A 153 2.34 3.32 3.97
CA VAL A 153 3.66 3.36 3.32
C VAL A 153 3.57 2.60 2.00
N VAL A 154 3.95 3.26 0.91
CA VAL A 154 4.11 2.68 -0.42
C VAL A 154 5.54 2.95 -0.89
N SER A 155 6.23 1.94 -1.42
CA SER A 155 7.55 2.11 -2.02
C SER A 155 7.51 1.69 -3.48
N GLU A 156 8.07 2.53 -4.34
CA GLU A 156 8.20 2.26 -5.76
C GLU A 156 9.52 2.86 -6.27
N ASN A 157 10.36 2.07 -6.90
CA ASN A 157 11.66 2.51 -7.46
C ASN A 157 12.53 3.28 -6.45
N GLY A 158 12.59 2.83 -5.18
CA GLY A 158 13.34 3.48 -4.10
C GLY A 158 12.71 4.78 -3.57
N VAL A 159 11.59 5.22 -4.12
CA VAL A 159 10.82 6.35 -3.61
C VAL A 159 9.79 5.84 -2.60
N VAL A 160 9.75 6.44 -1.42
CA VAL A 160 8.76 6.11 -0.39
C VAL A 160 7.70 7.19 -0.34
N TYR A 161 6.47 6.80 -0.56
CA TYR A 161 5.28 7.63 -0.46
C TYR A 161 4.60 7.36 0.87
N LEU A 162 4.32 8.44 1.61
CA LEU A 162 3.70 8.39 2.93
C LEU A 162 2.34 9.08 2.87
N LEU A 163 1.26 8.30 3.05
CA LEU A 163 -0.10 8.81 3.13
C LEU A 163 -0.59 8.67 4.57
N GLY A 164 -1.41 9.60 5.02
CA GLY A 164 -1.93 9.57 6.39
C GLY A 164 -2.64 10.85 6.77
N ILE A 165 -3.41 10.80 7.85
CA ILE A 165 -3.96 11.98 8.52
C ILE A 165 -3.14 12.20 9.78
N LEU A 166 -2.29 13.22 9.80
CA LEU A 166 -1.33 13.48 10.86
C LEU A 166 -1.53 14.86 11.49
N ARG A 167 -1.12 15.00 12.75
CA ARG A 167 -0.96 16.31 13.37
C ARG A 167 0.37 16.93 12.95
N GLN A 168 0.46 18.25 12.98
CA GLN A 168 1.65 18.98 12.54
C GLN A 168 2.95 18.51 13.22
N HIS A 169 2.91 18.19 14.52
CA HIS A 169 4.09 17.75 15.27
C HIS A 169 4.54 16.32 14.92
N GLU A 170 3.68 15.48 14.33
CA GLU A 170 3.99 14.12 13.93
C GLU A 170 4.74 14.06 12.58
N VAL A 171 4.56 15.07 11.72
CA VAL A 171 5.02 15.05 10.32
C VAL A 171 6.54 14.98 10.20
N ASN A 172 7.27 15.90 10.84
CA ASN A 172 8.72 15.96 10.70
C ASN A 172 9.43 14.72 11.25
N PRO A 173 9.10 14.21 12.46
CA PRO A 173 9.69 12.98 12.97
C PRO A 173 9.47 11.78 12.05
N VAL A 174 8.28 11.64 11.48
CA VAL A 174 7.96 10.56 10.52
C VAL A 174 8.86 10.67 9.29
N ILE A 175 8.95 11.85 8.67
CA ILE A 175 9.77 12.06 7.46
C ILE A 175 11.25 11.78 7.75
N GLU A 176 11.79 12.33 8.84
CA GLU A 176 13.21 12.16 9.20
C GLU A 176 13.56 10.70 9.52
N THR A 177 12.63 9.97 10.14
CA THR A 177 12.82 8.54 10.37
C THR A 177 12.86 7.77 9.06
N VAL A 178 11.95 8.04 8.14
CA VAL A 178 11.88 7.32 6.86
C VAL A 178 13.07 7.64 5.97
N ARG A 179 13.56 8.87 5.95
CA ARG A 179 14.76 9.26 5.18
C ARG A 179 16.01 8.49 5.55
N ARG A 180 16.11 7.99 6.79
CA ARG A 180 17.26 7.22 7.30
C ARG A 180 17.16 5.72 7.02
N VAL A 181 16.06 5.25 6.45
CA VAL A 181 15.88 3.83 6.12
C VAL A 181 16.74 3.44 4.93
N GLY A 182 17.54 2.39 5.09
CA GLY A 182 18.43 1.92 4.03
C GLY A 182 17.66 1.45 2.78
N GLY A 183 17.99 2.04 1.63
CA GLY A 183 17.35 1.83 0.33
C GLY A 183 16.42 2.95 -0.09
N VAL A 184 16.02 3.84 0.82
CA VAL A 184 15.19 5.01 0.52
C VAL A 184 16.04 6.06 -0.20
N GLN A 185 15.63 6.43 -1.41
CA GLN A 185 16.26 7.48 -2.22
C GLN A 185 15.53 8.81 -2.10
N ARG A 186 14.19 8.77 -1.99
CA ARG A 186 13.35 9.96 -1.88
C ARG A 186 12.12 9.65 -1.03
N VAL A 187 11.64 10.64 -0.28
CA VAL A 187 10.38 10.56 0.48
C VAL A 187 9.41 11.60 -0.07
N VAL A 188 8.21 11.15 -0.42
CA VAL A 188 7.09 11.99 -0.86
C VAL A 188 6.02 11.93 0.22
N LYS A 189 5.66 13.08 0.75
CA LYS A 189 4.62 13.22 1.77
C LYS A 189 3.27 13.56 1.12
N LEU A 190 2.25 12.77 1.41
CA LEU A 190 0.86 12.97 0.98
C LEU A 190 -0.04 12.97 2.22
N PHE A 191 0.38 13.70 3.25
CA PHE A 191 -0.35 13.80 4.50
C PHE A 191 -1.46 14.85 4.43
N GLU A 192 -2.61 14.54 4.99
CA GLU A 192 -3.61 15.51 5.41
C GLU A 192 -3.28 15.95 6.83
N ILE A 193 -3.12 17.25 7.05
CA ILE A 193 -2.72 17.79 8.36
C ILE A 193 -3.96 18.23 9.12
N ILE A 194 -4.07 17.76 10.35
CA ILE A 194 -5.12 18.17 11.29
C ILE A 194 -4.50 18.96 12.44
N GLY A 195 -5.27 19.90 13.00
CA GLY A 195 -4.88 20.84 14.04
C GLY A 195 -4.31 20.24 15.31
#